data_7b570a72fe0799a04047670ad4d57e17
#
_entry.id   7b570a72fe0799a04047670ad4d57e17
#
_cell.length_a   1.000
_cell.length_b   1.000
_cell.length_c   1.000
_cell.angle_alpha   90.00
_cell.angle_beta   90.00
_cell.angle_gamma   90.00
#
_symmetry.space_group_name_H-M   'P 1'
#
loop_
_entity.id
_entity.type
_entity.pdbx_description
1 polymer ?
#
loop_
_entity_poly.entity_id
_entity_poly.type
_entity_poly.pdbx_seq_one_letter_code
_entity_poly.pdbx_strand_id
1 'polypeptide(L)'
;MNNIIDTHAHYSARQFDADRDALMAALPGGGVAGVLECATHSGDAPAAVALAHRYPFVRAAVGIHPESLGEEDAPTVAVYGGDWRAELAAMRPFFEDPAVIAVGEIGLDHHWPLPAREQLELFEAQLQLAAELDLPVSVHDREAHAETYALLRQYKPRGVLHCYSGSAEDAVWLVEQGMALGFGGAATYKGAKRAAKVLAAVPRSAVVLETDCPYMAPEPVRGRRNDSRNIAHVAVRIGELWDMDPQQVLDLTAANARRVFGAWEGGTPPCQTSSVNHPLIERRNQV
;
A
#
# COMPACT_ATOMS: atom_id res chain seq x y z
N MET A 1 0.97 -23.59 -2.82
CA MET A 1 0.16 -22.41 -3.21
C MET A 1 1.01 -21.54 -4.13
N ASN A 2 0.40 -20.82 -5.05
CA ASN A 2 1.07 -19.93 -6.00
C ASN A 2 0.23 -18.67 -6.25
N ASN A 3 0.68 -17.79 -7.18
CA ASN A 3 -0.01 -16.56 -7.53
C ASN A 3 -0.18 -15.60 -6.32
N ILE A 4 0.79 -15.61 -5.39
CA ILE A 4 0.81 -14.68 -4.24
C ILE A 4 1.21 -13.31 -4.75
N ILE A 5 0.38 -12.29 -4.53
CA ILE A 5 0.74 -10.89 -4.70
C ILE A 5 0.70 -10.22 -3.33
N ASP A 6 1.85 -9.69 -2.93
CA ASP A 6 2.04 -8.90 -1.71
C ASP A 6 1.89 -7.42 -2.06
N THR A 7 0.82 -6.80 -1.60
CA THR A 7 0.51 -5.42 -1.93
C THR A 7 1.16 -4.39 -1.00
N HIS A 8 1.96 -4.85 -0.01
CA HIS A 8 2.68 -3.96 0.89
C HIS A 8 3.84 -4.67 1.59
N ALA A 9 5.07 -4.30 1.26
CA ALA A 9 6.29 -4.91 1.77
C ALA A 9 7.44 -3.89 1.83
N HIS A 10 8.42 -4.11 2.73
CA HIS A 10 9.60 -3.28 2.93
C HIS A 10 10.88 -4.11 2.87
N TYR A 11 11.18 -4.73 1.74
CA TYR A 11 12.40 -5.53 1.56
C TYR A 11 13.68 -4.68 1.52
N SER A 12 13.58 -3.36 1.29
CA SER A 12 14.68 -2.41 1.44
C SER A 12 15.13 -2.22 2.89
N ALA A 13 14.28 -2.58 3.87
CA ALA A 13 14.56 -2.44 5.29
C ALA A 13 15.81 -3.22 5.73
N ARG A 14 16.57 -2.63 6.67
CA ARG A 14 17.84 -3.17 7.20
C ARG A 14 17.74 -4.59 7.79
N GLN A 15 16.55 -4.99 8.22
CA GLN A 15 16.32 -6.33 8.74
C GLN A 15 16.56 -7.43 7.69
N PHE A 16 16.61 -7.07 6.40
CA PHE A 16 16.90 -7.97 5.29
C PHE A 16 18.35 -7.88 4.78
N ASP A 17 19.18 -6.97 5.27
CA ASP A 17 20.52 -6.71 4.71
C ASP A 17 21.39 -7.96 4.59
N ALA A 18 21.29 -8.86 5.58
CA ALA A 18 22.12 -10.06 5.63
C ALA A 18 21.80 -11.11 4.56
N ASP A 19 20.55 -11.16 4.06
CA ASP A 19 20.08 -12.24 3.19
C ASP A 19 19.08 -11.78 2.11
N ARG A 20 18.90 -10.46 1.93
CA ARG A 20 17.92 -9.87 1.00
C ARG A 20 17.96 -10.52 -0.37
N ASP A 21 19.12 -10.58 -0.99
CA ASP A 21 19.26 -11.11 -2.35
C ASP A 21 18.89 -12.59 -2.46
N ALA A 22 19.30 -13.39 -1.49
CA ALA A 22 18.97 -14.81 -1.45
C ALA A 22 17.47 -15.03 -1.22
N LEU A 23 16.87 -14.23 -0.31
CA LEU A 23 15.44 -14.27 -0.03
C LEU A 23 14.64 -13.87 -1.26
N MET A 24 14.93 -12.70 -1.86
CA MET A 24 14.22 -12.22 -3.05
C MET A 24 14.29 -13.21 -4.21
N ALA A 25 15.46 -13.79 -4.47
CA ALA A 25 15.61 -14.83 -5.49
C ALA A 25 14.77 -16.10 -5.22
N ALA A 26 14.49 -16.41 -3.95
CA ALA A 26 13.70 -17.57 -3.55
C ALA A 26 12.18 -17.35 -3.55
N LEU A 27 11.70 -16.09 -3.55
CA LEU A 27 10.27 -15.77 -3.46
C LEU A 27 9.42 -16.39 -4.57
N PRO A 28 9.83 -16.34 -5.87
CA PRO A 28 9.03 -16.97 -6.94
C PRO A 28 8.89 -18.49 -6.77
N GLY A 29 9.96 -19.17 -6.31
CA GLY A 29 9.90 -20.60 -5.97
C GLY A 29 8.95 -20.92 -4.81
N GLY A 30 8.67 -19.93 -3.97
CA GLY A 30 7.69 -19.97 -2.88
C GLY A 30 6.26 -19.59 -3.31
N GLY A 31 6.04 -19.35 -4.61
CA GLY A 31 4.73 -19.03 -5.19
C GLY A 31 4.40 -17.53 -5.23
N VAL A 32 5.36 -16.66 -4.93
CA VAL A 32 5.18 -15.20 -5.03
C VAL A 32 5.27 -14.76 -6.48
N ALA A 33 4.19 -14.13 -6.97
CA ALA A 33 4.05 -13.63 -8.33
C ALA A 33 4.18 -12.10 -8.42
N GLY A 34 4.05 -11.39 -7.31
CA GLY A 34 4.18 -9.93 -7.27
C GLY A 34 4.44 -9.40 -5.88
N VAL A 35 5.20 -8.30 -5.79
CA VAL A 35 5.47 -7.55 -4.56
C VAL A 35 5.40 -6.06 -4.86
N LEU A 36 4.67 -5.31 -4.06
CA LEU A 36 4.77 -3.85 -4.01
C LEU A 36 5.72 -3.48 -2.88
N GLU A 37 6.91 -3.04 -3.24
CA GLU A 37 7.93 -2.53 -2.34
C GLU A 37 7.61 -1.08 -2.00
N CYS A 38 7.31 -0.78 -0.75
CA CYS A 38 6.90 0.54 -0.30
C CYS A 38 8.07 1.28 0.35
N ALA A 39 8.45 2.42 -0.24
CA ALA A 39 9.37 3.35 0.38
C ALA A 39 8.63 4.20 1.43
N THR A 40 9.35 4.62 2.47
CA THR A 40 8.83 5.43 3.57
C THR A 40 9.37 6.85 3.60
N HIS A 41 10.41 7.14 2.80
CA HIS A 41 11.04 8.46 2.69
C HIS A 41 12.02 8.52 1.50
N SER A 42 12.61 9.69 1.22
CA SER A 42 13.56 9.85 0.12
C SER A 42 14.85 9.02 0.24
N GLY A 43 15.19 8.58 1.45
CA GLY A 43 16.42 7.79 1.70
C GLY A 43 16.30 6.33 1.28
N ASP A 44 15.13 5.72 1.36
CA ASP A 44 14.89 4.33 0.96
C ASP A 44 14.24 4.19 -0.43
N ALA A 45 13.65 5.24 -0.98
CA ALA A 45 13.09 5.25 -2.32
C ALA A 45 14.07 4.75 -3.41
N PRO A 46 15.37 5.12 -3.44
CA PRO A 46 16.32 4.56 -4.39
C PRO A 46 16.47 3.05 -4.27
N ALA A 47 16.44 2.50 -3.05
CA ALA A 47 16.56 1.06 -2.83
C ALA A 47 15.29 0.31 -3.27
N ALA A 48 14.11 0.87 -3.02
CA ALA A 48 12.83 0.31 -3.49
C ALA A 48 12.79 0.25 -5.03
N VAL A 49 13.17 1.33 -5.71
CA VAL A 49 13.24 1.37 -7.18
C VAL A 49 14.31 0.40 -7.72
N ALA A 50 15.47 0.30 -7.07
CA ALA A 50 16.51 -0.65 -7.47
C ALA A 50 16.05 -2.11 -7.35
N LEU A 51 15.27 -2.46 -6.31
CA LEU A 51 14.67 -3.78 -6.18
C LEU A 51 13.67 -4.05 -7.30
N ALA A 52 12.85 -3.06 -7.66
CA ALA A 52 11.87 -3.19 -8.74
C ALA A 52 12.54 -3.37 -10.12
N HIS A 53 13.67 -2.75 -10.35
CA HIS A 53 14.47 -3.00 -11.57
C HIS A 53 15.17 -4.35 -11.57
N ARG A 54 15.62 -4.81 -10.40
CA ARG A 54 16.39 -6.05 -10.29
C ARG A 54 15.50 -7.31 -10.37
N TYR A 55 14.28 -7.24 -9.85
CA TYR A 55 13.37 -8.37 -9.76
C TYR A 55 12.09 -8.11 -10.55
N PRO A 56 11.82 -8.83 -11.66
CA PRO A 56 10.69 -8.54 -12.56
C PRO A 56 9.30 -8.59 -11.88
N PHE A 57 9.18 -9.32 -10.78
CA PHE A 57 7.95 -9.44 -9.98
C PHE A 57 7.79 -8.33 -8.93
N VAL A 58 8.75 -7.40 -8.81
CA VAL A 58 8.68 -6.28 -7.87
C VAL A 58 8.25 -5.01 -8.60
N ARG A 59 7.42 -4.22 -7.94
CA ARG A 59 7.10 -2.83 -8.30
C ARG A 59 7.29 -1.96 -7.07
N ALA A 60 7.51 -0.67 -7.26
CA ALA A 60 7.74 0.27 -6.19
C ALA A 60 6.53 1.18 -5.96
N ALA A 61 6.26 1.49 -4.70
CA ALA A 61 5.50 2.65 -4.28
C ALA A 61 6.46 3.64 -3.60
N VAL A 62 6.31 4.93 -3.88
CA VAL A 62 7.19 5.98 -3.36
C VAL A 62 6.35 7.02 -2.64
N GLY A 63 6.72 7.33 -1.39
CA GLY A 63 6.02 8.28 -0.56
C GLY A 63 6.83 8.66 0.68
N ILE A 64 6.27 9.55 1.50
CA ILE A 64 6.81 9.93 2.81
C ILE A 64 5.80 9.47 3.85
N HIS A 65 6.21 8.50 4.66
CA HIS A 65 5.44 7.97 5.77
C HIS A 65 5.34 9.00 6.92
N PRO A 66 4.23 9.07 7.65
CA PRO A 66 4.08 10.04 8.73
C PRO A 66 5.15 9.94 9.83
N GLU A 67 5.67 8.74 10.12
CA GLU A 67 6.75 8.58 11.12
C GLU A 67 8.03 9.34 10.75
N SER A 68 8.31 9.54 9.45
CA SER A 68 9.46 10.30 8.97
C SER A 68 9.49 11.76 9.47
N LEU A 69 8.35 12.31 9.88
CA LEU A 69 8.27 13.66 10.46
C LEU A 69 8.88 13.77 11.87
N GLY A 70 9.11 12.66 12.56
CA GLY A 70 9.63 12.65 13.93
C GLY A 70 10.84 11.75 14.14
N GLU A 71 11.24 10.94 13.19
CA GLU A 71 12.42 10.09 13.27
C GLU A 71 13.68 10.91 12.98
N GLU A 72 14.61 10.97 13.95
CA GLU A 72 15.84 11.75 13.85
C GLU A 72 16.71 11.36 12.65
N ASP A 73 16.71 10.08 12.28
CA ASP A 73 17.49 9.52 11.18
C ASP A 73 16.80 9.64 9.82
N ALA A 74 15.49 9.91 9.80
CA ALA A 74 14.76 10.07 8.54
C ALA A 74 15.22 11.30 7.78
N PRO A 75 15.33 11.24 6.45
CA PRO A 75 15.74 12.39 5.62
C PRO A 75 14.91 13.65 5.87
N THR A 76 13.62 13.52 6.14
CA THR A 76 12.74 14.65 6.47
C THR A 76 13.35 15.52 7.57
N VAL A 77 13.88 14.89 8.63
CA VAL A 77 14.53 15.59 9.74
C VAL A 77 16.00 15.81 9.48
N ALA A 78 16.76 14.75 9.16
CA ALA A 78 18.21 14.77 9.10
C ALA A 78 18.79 15.57 7.91
N VAL A 79 18.09 15.56 6.77
CA VAL A 79 18.56 16.21 5.53
C VAL A 79 17.80 17.49 5.23
N TYR A 80 16.47 17.46 5.41
CA TYR A 80 15.60 18.57 5.03
C TYR A 80 15.19 19.46 6.23
N GLY A 81 15.68 19.16 7.45
CA GLY A 81 15.43 19.98 8.64
C GLY A 81 13.94 20.13 9.01
N GLY A 82 13.13 19.12 8.68
CA GLY A 82 11.67 19.11 8.88
C GLY A 82 10.87 19.65 7.69
N ASP A 83 11.52 20.12 6.64
CA ASP A 83 10.83 20.58 5.41
C ASP A 83 10.45 19.42 4.50
N TRP A 84 9.38 18.72 4.83
CA TRP A 84 8.84 17.63 4.03
C TRP A 84 8.43 18.07 2.60
N ARG A 85 8.17 19.36 2.38
CA ARG A 85 7.85 19.90 1.05
C ARG A 85 9.06 19.86 0.13
N ALA A 86 10.22 20.23 0.66
CA ALA A 86 11.49 20.14 -0.05
C ALA A 86 11.84 18.67 -0.35
N GLU A 87 11.61 17.77 0.61
CA GLU A 87 11.81 16.33 0.40
C GLU A 87 10.88 15.77 -0.68
N LEU A 88 9.57 16.05 -0.60
CA LEU A 88 8.59 15.59 -1.58
C LEU A 88 8.90 16.11 -2.99
N ALA A 89 9.36 17.36 -3.09
CA ALA A 89 9.81 17.92 -4.37
C ALA A 89 11.04 17.20 -4.93
N ALA A 90 12.00 16.82 -4.07
CA ALA A 90 13.17 16.04 -4.46
C ALA A 90 12.84 14.60 -4.87
N MET A 91 11.72 14.06 -4.40
CA MET A 91 11.25 12.72 -4.75
C MET A 91 10.49 12.67 -6.09
N ARG A 92 10.03 13.79 -6.63
CA ARG A 92 9.28 13.81 -7.90
C ARG A 92 9.92 13.04 -9.06
N PRO A 93 11.23 13.05 -9.29
CA PRO A 93 11.85 12.28 -10.37
C PRO A 93 11.64 10.76 -10.29
N PHE A 94 11.42 10.20 -9.10
CA PHE A 94 11.14 8.76 -8.98
C PHE A 94 9.84 8.35 -9.66
N PHE A 95 8.87 9.24 -9.75
CA PHE A 95 7.57 8.95 -10.39
C PHE A 95 7.64 8.93 -11.92
N GLU A 96 8.77 9.35 -12.51
CA GLU A 96 9.04 9.19 -13.94
C GLU A 96 9.53 7.77 -14.28
N ASP A 97 9.94 7.00 -13.27
CA ASP A 97 10.38 5.62 -13.43
C ASP A 97 9.18 4.67 -13.57
N PRO A 98 9.08 3.88 -14.66
CA PRO A 98 7.95 2.98 -14.89
C PRO A 98 7.84 1.84 -13.87
N ALA A 99 8.86 1.61 -13.05
CA ALA A 99 8.81 0.65 -11.96
C ALA A 99 8.03 1.19 -10.75
N VAL A 100 7.83 2.51 -10.65
CA VAL A 100 7.02 3.17 -9.62
C VAL A 100 5.58 3.24 -10.09
N ILE A 101 4.72 2.48 -9.43
CA ILE A 101 3.32 2.30 -9.86
C ILE A 101 2.30 2.84 -8.85
N ALA A 102 2.76 3.40 -7.73
CA ALA A 102 1.88 3.94 -6.70
C ALA A 102 2.57 5.07 -5.91
N VAL A 103 1.77 5.95 -5.34
CA VAL A 103 2.22 6.88 -4.29
C VAL A 103 1.99 6.20 -2.94
N GLY A 104 3.05 5.94 -2.21
CA GLY A 104 3.01 5.21 -0.93
C GLY A 104 4.42 4.79 -0.44
N GLU A 105 4.57 4.57 0.81
CA GLU A 105 3.54 4.58 1.87
C GLU A 105 3.27 6.00 2.34
N ILE A 106 1.99 6.39 2.44
CA ILE A 106 1.53 7.71 2.85
C ILE A 106 0.38 7.59 3.83
N GLY A 107 0.10 8.59 4.64
CA GLY A 107 -1.06 8.52 5.53
C GLY A 107 -0.86 9.23 6.86
N LEU A 108 -1.55 8.73 7.89
CA LEU A 108 -1.56 9.29 9.23
C LEU A 108 -1.27 8.23 10.30
N ASP A 109 -0.44 8.59 11.29
CA ASP A 109 -0.17 7.77 12.48
C ASP A 109 -0.31 8.64 13.73
N HIS A 110 -1.36 8.39 14.53
CA HIS A 110 -1.60 9.08 15.79
C HIS A 110 -1.17 8.24 17.02
N HIS A 111 -0.58 7.07 16.78
CA HIS A 111 -0.03 6.24 17.84
C HIS A 111 1.23 6.86 18.45
N TRP A 112 2.05 7.52 17.63
CA TRP A 112 3.25 8.18 18.05
C TRP A 112 3.02 9.68 18.29
N PRO A 113 3.79 10.36 19.14
CA PRO A 113 3.68 11.79 19.41
C PRO A 113 4.26 12.65 18.28
N LEU A 114 3.74 12.47 17.08
CA LEU A 114 4.17 13.16 15.87
C LEU A 114 3.33 14.43 15.66
N PRO A 115 3.83 15.41 14.90
CA PRO A 115 3.12 16.67 14.65
C PRO A 115 1.89 16.44 13.76
N ALA A 116 0.70 16.40 14.36
CA ALA A 116 -0.55 16.02 13.69
C ALA A 116 -0.91 16.95 12.51
N ARG A 117 -0.63 18.24 12.60
CA ARG A 117 -0.90 19.18 11.52
C ARG A 117 -0.03 18.93 10.30
N GLU A 118 1.25 18.71 10.53
CA GLU A 118 2.23 18.42 9.48
C GLU A 118 1.92 17.08 8.79
N GLN A 119 1.48 16.07 9.54
CA GLN A 119 1.00 14.81 8.96
C GLN A 119 -0.17 15.05 8.00
N LEU A 120 -1.18 15.83 8.42
CA LEU A 120 -2.34 16.14 7.59
C LEU A 120 -1.94 16.87 6.30
N GLU A 121 -1.11 17.92 6.42
CA GLU A 121 -0.63 18.69 5.28
C GLU A 121 0.21 17.82 4.31
N LEU A 122 1.07 16.95 4.84
CA LEU A 122 1.88 16.02 4.06
C LEU A 122 1.01 14.98 3.34
N PHE A 123 0.07 14.36 4.05
CA PHE A 123 -0.81 13.37 3.46
C PHE A 123 -1.68 13.99 2.36
N GLU A 124 -2.26 15.17 2.61
CA GLU A 124 -3.02 15.90 1.59
C GLU A 124 -2.20 16.22 0.35
N ALA A 125 -0.95 16.69 0.51
CA ALA A 125 -0.05 16.98 -0.61
C ALA A 125 0.28 15.73 -1.44
N GLN A 126 0.44 14.57 -0.80
CA GLN A 126 0.70 13.31 -1.48
C GLN A 126 -0.54 12.73 -2.18
N LEU A 127 -1.74 12.95 -1.63
CA LEU A 127 -2.99 12.63 -2.33
C LEU A 127 -3.18 13.50 -3.59
N GLN A 128 -2.82 14.79 -3.51
CA GLN A 128 -2.81 15.70 -4.67
C GLN A 128 -1.82 15.23 -5.73
N LEU A 129 -0.61 14.83 -5.32
CA LEU A 129 0.40 14.28 -6.21
C LEU A 129 -0.08 12.99 -6.89
N ALA A 130 -0.72 12.09 -6.16
CA ALA A 130 -1.28 10.86 -6.71
C ALA A 130 -2.36 11.15 -7.77
N ALA A 131 -3.22 12.16 -7.51
CA ALA A 131 -4.22 12.60 -8.47
C ALA A 131 -3.60 13.28 -9.71
N GLU A 132 -2.55 14.10 -9.53
CA GLU A 132 -1.80 14.73 -10.63
C GLU A 132 -1.19 13.69 -11.56
N LEU A 133 -0.62 12.62 -10.98
CA LEU A 133 0.09 11.57 -11.71
C LEU A 133 -0.82 10.42 -12.19
N ASP A 134 -2.09 10.43 -11.83
CA ASP A 134 -3.04 9.32 -12.03
C ASP A 134 -2.51 7.99 -11.48
N LEU A 135 -1.85 8.02 -10.32
CA LEU A 135 -1.33 6.83 -9.64
C LEU A 135 -2.24 6.39 -8.50
N PRO A 136 -2.35 5.08 -8.23
CA PRO A 136 -3.00 4.59 -7.03
C PRO A 136 -2.16 4.90 -5.79
N VAL A 137 -2.79 4.80 -4.61
CA VAL A 137 -2.13 5.05 -3.33
C VAL A 137 -2.04 3.78 -2.48
N SER A 138 -0.99 3.68 -1.65
CA SER A 138 -0.91 2.76 -0.52
C SER A 138 -0.94 3.57 0.77
N VAL A 139 -2.04 3.47 1.53
CA VAL A 139 -2.35 4.37 2.64
C VAL A 139 -2.18 3.67 3.98
N HIS A 140 -1.37 4.29 4.84
CA HIS A 140 -1.23 3.99 6.26
C HIS A 140 -2.30 4.71 7.08
N ASP A 141 -2.90 4.01 8.04
CA ASP A 141 -3.88 4.58 8.95
C ASP A 141 -3.80 3.89 10.32
N ARG A 142 -3.17 4.56 11.27
CA ARG A 142 -3.06 4.04 12.63
C ARG A 142 -3.60 5.05 13.64
N GLU A 143 -4.72 4.67 14.29
CA GLU A 143 -5.41 5.50 15.29
C GLU A 143 -5.86 6.88 14.76
N ALA A 144 -5.95 7.05 13.42
CA ALA A 144 -6.25 8.31 12.72
C ALA A 144 -7.47 8.21 11.77
N HIS A 145 -8.30 7.19 11.93
CA HIS A 145 -9.37 6.83 10.98
C HIS A 145 -10.24 8.02 10.54
N ALA A 146 -10.68 8.88 11.47
CA ALA A 146 -11.60 9.96 11.15
C ALA A 146 -10.99 10.98 10.16
N GLU A 147 -9.75 11.36 10.36
CA GLU A 147 -9.03 12.34 9.54
C GLU A 147 -8.57 11.71 8.22
N THR A 148 -8.07 10.47 8.27
CA THR A 148 -7.75 9.68 7.07
C THR A 148 -8.97 9.58 6.14
N TYR A 149 -10.13 9.19 6.68
CA TYR A 149 -11.34 9.03 5.87
C TYR A 149 -11.90 10.37 5.37
N ALA A 150 -11.70 11.46 6.12
CA ALA A 150 -12.07 12.80 5.64
C ALA A 150 -11.28 13.19 4.38
N LEU A 151 -9.96 12.97 4.37
CA LEU A 151 -9.11 13.23 3.22
C LEU A 151 -9.43 12.27 2.05
N LEU A 152 -9.62 10.97 2.31
CA LEU A 152 -10.02 10.01 1.28
C LEU A 152 -11.38 10.36 0.65
N ARG A 153 -12.32 10.93 1.43
CA ARG A 153 -13.60 11.44 0.92
C ARG A 153 -13.44 12.64 0.00
N GLN A 154 -12.52 13.51 0.35
CA GLN A 154 -12.25 14.74 -0.42
C GLN A 154 -11.57 14.43 -1.75
N TYR A 155 -10.53 13.59 -1.72
CA TYR A 155 -9.67 13.33 -2.90
C TYR A 155 -10.10 12.12 -3.72
N LYS A 156 -10.83 11.17 -3.15
CA LYS A 156 -11.33 9.93 -3.80
C LYS A 156 -10.24 9.21 -4.61
N PRO A 157 -9.09 8.92 -4.01
CA PRO A 157 -8.04 8.18 -4.71
C PRO A 157 -8.49 6.76 -5.00
N ARG A 158 -7.94 6.13 -6.03
CA ARG A 158 -7.93 4.68 -6.10
C ARG A 158 -6.70 4.15 -5.35
N GLY A 159 -6.79 2.99 -4.74
CA GLY A 159 -5.64 2.44 -4.00
C GLY A 159 -6.04 1.43 -2.94
N VAL A 160 -5.13 1.25 -2.00
CA VAL A 160 -5.28 0.33 -0.88
C VAL A 160 -5.15 1.10 0.44
N LEU A 161 -6.08 0.89 1.36
CA LEU A 161 -5.85 1.17 2.76
C LEU A 161 -5.20 -0.08 3.35
N HIS A 162 -3.88 -0.03 3.55
CA HIS A 162 -3.12 -1.20 3.99
C HIS A 162 -3.38 -1.50 5.46
N CYS A 163 -3.14 -2.74 5.87
CA CYS A 163 -3.29 -3.23 7.24
C CYS A 163 -4.62 -2.82 7.90
N TYR A 164 -5.73 -2.94 7.15
CA TYR A 164 -7.02 -2.39 7.54
C TYR A 164 -7.46 -2.82 8.95
N SER A 165 -7.70 -1.84 9.81
CA SER A 165 -8.05 -2.05 11.22
C SER A 165 -9.34 -1.35 11.66
N GLY A 166 -10.03 -0.66 10.75
CA GLY A 166 -11.28 0.07 11.00
C GLY A 166 -12.52 -0.81 11.22
N SER A 167 -13.69 -0.19 11.28
CA SER A 167 -14.98 -0.86 11.44
C SER A 167 -15.45 -1.52 10.15
N ALA A 168 -16.47 -2.39 10.23
CA ALA A 168 -17.09 -2.97 9.04
C ALA A 168 -17.91 -1.93 8.26
N GLU A 169 -18.51 -0.98 8.96
CA GLU A 169 -19.27 0.12 8.40
C GLU A 169 -18.36 1.05 7.58
N ASP A 170 -17.22 1.43 8.15
CA ASP A 170 -16.22 2.24 7.44
C ASP A 170 -15.63 1.50 6.24
N ALA A 171 -15.40 0.18 6.38
CA ALA A 171 -14.90 -0.66 5.29
C ALA A 171 -15.84 -0.64 4.07
N VAL A 172 -17.14 -0.79 4.29
CA VAL A 172 -18.15 -0.73 3.22
C VAL A 172 -18.09 0.63 2.54
N TRP A 173 -18.06 1.71 3.33
CA TRP A 173 -17.99 3.06 2.80
C TRP A 173 -16.70 3.28 1.98
N LEU A 174 -15.52 2.86 2.47
CA LEU A 174 -14.24 2.99 1.77
C LEU A 174 -14.27 2.28 0.42
N VAL A 175 -14.84 1.08 0.38
CA VAL A 175 -15.00 0.29 -0.85
C VAL A 175 -15.91 1.01 -1.85
N GLU A 176 -16.99 1.63 -1.39
CA GLU A 176 -17.88 2.45 -2.23
C GLU A 176 -17.16 3.70 -2.78
N GLN A 177 -16.12 4.21 -2.08
CA GLN A 177 -15.27 5.29 -2.59
C GLN A 177 -14.17 4.80 -3.56
N GLY A 178 -14.05 3.50 -3.82
CA GLY A 178 -13.08 2.93 -4.76
C GLY A 178 -11.80 2.39 -4.13
N MET A 179 -11.68 2.38 -2.79
CA MET A 179 -10.54 1.81 -2.10
C MET A 179 -10.66 0.29 -1.99
N ALA A 180 -9.52 -0.39 -2.11
CA ALA A 180 -9.36 -1.77 -1.66
C ALA A 180 -8.80 -1.79 -0.23
N LEU A 181 -8.95 -2.92 0.45
CA LEU A 181 -8.54 -3.10 1.84
C LEU A 181 -7.49 -4.19 1.92
N GLY A 182 -6.35 -3.87 2.54
CA GLY A 182 -5.23 -4.78 2.77
C GLY A 182 -5.43 -5.64 4.01
N PHE A 183 -5.20 -6.94 3.87
CA PHE A 183 -5.23 -7.89 4.97
C PHE A 183 -3.96 -8.71 5.02
N GLY A 184 -3.23 -8.57 6.13
CA GLY A 184 -1.98 -9.27 6.40
C GLY A 184 -2.06 -10.21 7.59
N GLY A 185 -0.91 -10.45 8.23
CA GLY A 185 -0.76 -11.37 9.34
C GLY A 185 -1.69 -11.12 10.52
N ALA A 186 -2.05 -9.86 10.79
CA ALA A 186 -2.98 -9.49 11.86
C ALA A 186 -4.35 -10.18 11.76
N ALA A 187 -4.82 -10.49 10.55
CA ALA A 187 -6.08 -11.19 10.33
C ALA A 187 -6.09 -12.64 10.86
N THR A 188 -4.91 -13.21 11.11
CA THR A 188 -4.74 -14.57 11.63
C THR A 188 -4.64 -14.64 13.16
N TYR A 189 -4.45 -13.50 13.84
CA TYR A 189 -4.20 -13.48 15.28
C TYR A 189 -5.41 -13.93 16.09
N LYS A 190 -5.14 -14.55 17.26
CA LYS A 190 -6.20 -14.89 18.20
C LYS A 190 -6.97 -13.63 18.57
N GLY A 191 -8.28 -13.66 18.34
CA GLY A 191 -9.14 -12.52 18.63
C GLY A 191 -9.31 -11.50 17.49
N ALA A 192 -8.82 -11.76 16.28
CA ALA A 192 -9.02 -10.91 15.08
C ALA A 192 -10.50 -10.88 14.61
N LYS A 193 -11.44 -10.69 15.59
CA LYS A 193 -12.89 -10.67 15.33
C LYS A 193 -13.29 -9.51 14.42
N ARG A 194 -12.57 -8.39 14.50
CA ARG A 194 -12.84 -7.22 13.67
C ARG A 194 -12.57 -7.53 12.20
N ALA A 195 -11.39 -8.07 11.87
CA ALA A 195 -11.05 -8.49 10.52
C ALA A 195 -12.07 -9.47 9.93
N ALA A 196 -12.54 -10.46 10.72
CA ALA A 196 -13.57 -11.39 10.29
C ALA A 196 -14.92 -10.71 9.99
N LYS A 197 -15.34 -9.70 10.80
CA LYS A 197 -16.55 -8.91 10.53
C LYS A 197 -16.43 -8.09 9.26
N VAL A 198 -15.27 -7.45 9.04
CA VAL A 198 -14.99 -6.66 7.82
C VAL A 198 -15.03 -7.56 6.59
N LEU A 199 -14.31 -8.70 6.61
CA LEU A 199 -14.27 -9.66 5.51
C LEU A 199 -15.65 -10.27 5.17
N ALA A 200 -16.57 -10.30 6.13
CA ALA A 200 -17.96 -10.72 5.89
C ALA A 200 -18.85 -9.60 5.32
N ALA A 201 -18.49 -8.33 5.53
CA ALA A 201 -19.30 -7.18 5.15
C ALA A 201 -18.95 -6.62 3.76
N VAL A 202 -17.69 -6.72 3.33
CA VAL A 202 -17.23 -6.14 2.06
C VAL A 202 -17.27 -7.14 0.90
N PRO A 203 -17.42 -6.68 -0.34
CA PRO A 203 -17.24 -7.54 -1.52
C PRO A 203 -15.83 -8.15 -1.52
N ARG A 204 -15.74 -9.44 -1.80
CA ARG A 204 -14.44 -10.14 -1.92
C ARG A 204 -13.52 -9.49 -2.94
N SER A 205 -14.09 -8.83 -3.94
CA SER A 205 -13.35 -8.07 -4.95
C SER A 205 -12.63 -6.84 -4.41
N ALA A 206 -12.94 -6.36 -3.21
CA ALA A 206 -12.28 -5.22 -2.58
C ALA A 206 -11.13 -5.62 -1.64
N VAL A 207 -10.83 -6.91 -1.51
CA VAL A 207 -9.80 -7.43 -0.60
C VAL A 207 -8.51 -7.71 -1.35
N VAL A 208 -7.38 -7.26 -0.82
CA VAL A 208 -6.03 -7.61 -1.25
C VAL A 208 -5.25 -8.20 -0.07
N LEU A 209 -4.19 -8.95 -0.37
CA LEU A 209 -3.33 -9.53 0.66
C LEU A 209 -1.96 -8.87 0.67
N GLU A 210 -1.38 -8.80 1.86
CA GLU A 210 -0.11 -8.15 2.11
C GLU A 210 0.63 -8.79 3.27
N THR A 211 1.87 -8.40 3.49
CA THR A 211 2.64 -8.82 4.65
C THR A 211 2.94 -7.73 5.63
N ASP A 212 3.24 -6.53 5.15
CA ASP A 212 3.93 -5.48 5.90
C ASP A 212 5.30 -5.99 6.42
N CYS A 213 5.97 -6.85 5.63
CA CYS A 213 7.23 -7.44 6.04
C CYS A 213 8.36 -6.39 6.09
N PRO A 214 9.23 -6.48 7.10
CA PRO A 214 9.57 -7.61 7.98
C PRO A 214 8.62 -7.83 9.18
N TYR A 215 7.61 -7.00 9.32
CA TYR A 215 6.71 -6.95 10.48
C TYR A 215 5.51 -7.91 10.33
N MET A 216 4.64 -7.94 11.32
CA MET A 216 3.30 -8.49 11.28
C MET A 216 3.18 -9.95 10.83
N ALA A 217 4.20 -10.81 11.12
CA ALA A 217 4.15 -12.23 10.74
C ALA A 217 2.86 -12.92 11.23
N PRO A 218 2.18 -13.71 10.36
CA PRO A 218 0.93 -14.39 10.72
C PRO A 218 1.14 -15.55 11.70
N GLU A 219 0.09 -16.02 12.36
CA GLU A 219 0.09 -17.36 12.94
C GLU A 219 0.26 -18.42 11.80
N PRO A 220 1.05 -19.48 11.96
CA PRO A 220 1.73 -19.94 13.17
C PRO A 220 3.18 -19.40 13.34
N VAL A 221 3.63 -18.49 12.47
CA VAL A 221 5.02 -17.98 12.46
C VAL A 221 5.19 -16.63 13.18
N ARG A 222 4.21 -16.23 13.95
CA ARG A 222 4.23 -14.98 14.72
C ARG A 222 5.49 -14.84 15.57
N GLY A 223 6.06 -13.63 15.61
CA GLY A 223 7.31 -13.33 16.32
C GLY A 223 8.59 -13.64 15.52
N ARG A 224 8.46 -14.16 14.29
CA ARG A 224 9.59 -14.28 13.35
C ARG A 224 9.58 -13.11 12.37
N ARG A 225 10.70 -12.87 11.67
CA ARG A 225 10.74 -11.95 10.54
C ARG A 225 9.78 -12.46 9.46
N ASN A 226 8.91 -11.57 8.99
CA ASN A 226 7.92 -11.88 7.97
C ASN A 226 8.52 -11.82 6.55
N ASP A 227 7.88 -12.50 5.58
CA ASP A 227 8.13 -12.37 4.15
C ASP A 227 6.88 -12.76 3.35
N SER A 228 6.82 -12.41 2.07
CA SER A 228 5.63 -12.55 1.21
C SER A 228 5.10 -13.99 1.10
N ARG A 229 5.92 -15.02 1.32
CA ARG A 229 5.46 -16.44 1.30
C ARG A 229 4.46 -16.73 2.41
N ASN A 230 4.51 -15.96 3.50
CA ASN A 230 3.61 -16.11 4.64
C ASN A 230 2.17 -15.66 4.35
N ILE A 231 1.92 -14.97 3.24
CA ILE A 231 0.54 -14.70 2.75
C ILE A 231 -0.24 -16.01 2.57
N ALA A 232 0.42 -17.12 2.31
CA ALA A 232 -0.21 -18.44 2.28
C ALA A 232 -1.00 -18.74 3.58
N HIS A 233 -0.50 -18.36 4.74
CA HIS A 233 -1.21 -18.52 6.02
C HIS A 233 -2.42 -17.58 6.15
N VAL A 234 -2.29 -16.36 5.63
CA VAL A 234 -3.40 -15.40 5.57
C VAL A 234 -4.51 -15.92 4.66
N ALA A 235 -4.14 -16.47 3.50
CA ALA A 235 -5.09 -17.07 2.55
C ALA A 235 -5.84 -18.27 3.15
N VAL A 236 -5.16 -19.12 3.92
CA VAL A 236 -5.82 -20.21 4.68
C VAL A 236 -6.86 -19.64 5.62
N ARG A 237 -6.50 -18.63 6.42
CA ARG A 237 -7.41 -18.02 7.38
C ARG A 237 -8.62 -17.36 6.73
N ILE A 238 -8.42 -16.66 5.62
CA ILE A 238 -9.51 -16.02 4.88
C ILE A 238 -10.38 -17.08 4.19
N GLY A 239 -9.77 -18.15 3.68
CA GLY A 239 -10.49 -19.29 3.12
C GLY A 239 -11.45 -19.92 4.10
N GLU A 240 -11.05 -20.11 5.37
CA GLU A 240 -11.94 -20.57 6.44
C GLU A 240 -13.13 -19.62 6.65
N LEU A 241 -12.90 -18.29 6.58
CA LEU A 241 -13.96 -17.29 6.80
C LEU A 241 -14.93 -17.19 5.60
N TRP A 242 -14.44 -17.44 4.40
CA TRP A 242 -15.21 -17.33 3.16
C TRP A 242 -15.79 -18.64 2.65
N ASP A 243 -15.50 -19.76 3.32
CA ASP A 243 -15.78 -21.12 2.84
C ASP A 243 -15.23 -21.29 1.40
N MET A 244 -13.93 -21.06 1.23
CA MET A 244 -13.23 -21.04 -0.05
C MET A 244 -11.88 -21.74 0.07
N ASP A 245 -11.47 -22.43 -0.99
CA ASP A 245 -10.12 -22.99 -1.07
C ASP A 245 -9.06 -21.88 -0.99
N PRO A 246 -7.98 -22.05 -0.20
CA PRO A 246 -6.94 -21.04 -0.06
C PRO A 246 -6.29 -20.59 -1.38
N GLN A 247 -6.16 -21.50 -2.37
CA GLN A 247 -5.63 -21.12 -3.68
C GLN A 247 -6.61 -20.20 -4.42
N GLN A 248 -7.91 -20.45 -4.32
CA GLN A 248 -8.92 -19.57 -4.89
C GLN A 248 -8.92 -18.17 -4.23
N VAL A 249 -8.63 -18.10 -2.91
CA VAL A 249 -8.43 -16.81 -2.22
C VAL A 249 -7.25 -16.07 -2.82
N LEU A 250 -6.10 -16.73 -3.01
CA LEU A 250 -4.92 -16.13 -3.63
C LEU A 250 -5.20 -15.65 -5.05
N ASP A 251 -5.85 -16.48 -5.87
CA ASP A 251 -6.16 -16.11 -7.25
C ASP A 251 -7.09 -14.90 -7.35
N LEU A 252 -8.10 -14.85 -6.49
CA LEU A 252 -9.03 -13.72 -6.41
C LEU A 252 -8.33 -12.44 -5.96
N THR A 253 -7.55 -12.51 -4.87
CA THR A 253 -6.90 -11.33 -4.30
C THR A 253 -5.75 -10.84 -5.17
N ALA A 254 -5.07 -11.73 -5.89
CA ALA A 254 -4.10 -11.36 -6.92
C ALA A 254 -4.76 -10.63 -8.11
N ALA A 255 -5.94 -11.09 -8.55
CA ALA A 255 -6.70 -10.37 -9.57
C ALA A 255 -7.13 -8.97 -9.08
N ASN A 256 -7.51 -8.86 -7.79
CA ASN A 256 -7.83 -7.58 -7.17
C ASN A 256 -6.63 -6.64 -7.13
N ALA A 257 -5.45 -7.13 -6.73
CA ALA A 257 -4.21 -6.35 -6.70
C ALA A 257 -3.85 -5.82 -8.10
N ARG A 258 -3.97 -6.67 -9.14
CA ARG A 258 -3.73 -6.27 -10.54
C ARG A 258 -4.73 -5.22 -11.02
N ARG A 259 -5.98 -5.27 -10.54
CA ARG A 259 -6.98 -4.24 -10.88
C ARG A 259 -6.64 -2.89 -10.26
N VAL A 260 -6.08 -2.87 -9.04
CA VAL A 260 -5.72 -1.62 -8.34
C VAL A 260 -4.44 -1.03 -8.89
N PHE A 261 -3.38 -1.84 -9.01
CA PHE A 261 -2.02 -1.37 -9.29
C PHE A 261 -1.55 -1.63 -10.73
N GLY A 262 -2.30 -2.38 -11.54
CA GLY A 262 -1.89 -2.78 -12.88
C GLY A 262 -1.13 -4.11 -12.89
N ALA A 263 -0.51 -4.43 -14.04
CA ALA A 263 0.19 -5.69 -14.24
C ALA A 263 1.53 -5.74 -13.49
N TRP A 264 1.81 -6.86 -12.83
CA TRP A 264 3.10 -7.15 -12.20
C TRP A 264 4.12 -7.81 -13.14
N GLU A 265 3.65 -8.46 -14.20
CA GLU A 265 4.53 -9.13 -15.16
C GLU A 265 5.06 -8.12 -16.17
N GLY A 266 6.33 -8.27 -16.60
CA GLY A 266 7.12 -7.34 -17.42
C GLY A 266 6.56 -6.94 -18.77
N GLY A 267 5.31 -6.54 -18.80
CA GLY A 267 4.67 -5.87 -19.92
C GLY A 267 4.67 -4.37 -19.69
N THR A 268 5.00 -3.62 -20.73
CA THR A 268 4.81 -2.17 -20.81
C THR A 268 3.46 -1.80 -20.19
N PRO A 269 3.38 -0.83 -19.28
CA PRO A 269 2.10 -0.38 -18.74
C PRO A 269 1.15 -0.06 -19.92
N PRO A 270 -0.16 -0.34 -19.81
CA PRO A 270 -1.10 -0.01 -20.87
C PRO A 270 -0.98 1.47 -21.17
N CYS A 271 -0.69 1.80 -22.43
CA CYS A 271 -0.68 3.16 -22.92
C CYS A 271 -2.01 3.81 -22.49
N GLN A 272 -1.92 4.84 -21.66
CA GLN A 272 -3.10 5.59 -21.21
C GLN A 272 -3.75 6.23 -22.43
N THR A 273 -4.79 5.61 -22.94
CA THR A 273 -5.68 6.29 -23.91
C THR A 273 -6.48 7.32 -23.13
N SER A 274 -6.02 8.56 -23.20
CA SER A 274 -6.74 9.74 -22.79
C SER A 274 -8.08 9.82 -23.54
N SER A 275 -9.15 9.44 -22.87
CA SER A 275 -10.51 9.79 -23.29
C SER A 275 -11.42 9.97 -22.08
N VAL A 276 -11.26 11.08 -21.40
CA VAL A 276 -12.35 11.63 -20.59
C VAL A 276 -12.69 12.99 -21.17
N ASN A 277 -13.72 12.99 -22.02
CA ASN A 277 -14.44 14.20 -22.38
C ASN A 277 -15.09 14.76 -21.11
N HIS A 278 -14.49 15.79 -20.55
CA HIS A 278 -15.17 16.65 -19.59
C HIS A 278 -16.12 17.58 -20.38
N PRO A 279 -17.42 17.56 -20.13
CA PRO A 279 -18.29 18.60 -20.66
C PRO A 279 -17.95 19.93 -19.96
N LEU A 280 -17.55 20.90 -20.77
CA LEU A 280 -17.40 22.30 -20.39
C LEU A 280 -18.74 22.79 -19.80
N ILE A 281 -18.73 23.16 -18.52
CA ILE A 281 -19.84 23.90 -17.90
C ILE A 281 -19.70 25.34 -18.40
N GLU A 282 -20.49 25.70 -19.41
CA GLU A 282 -20.71 27.08 -19.80
C GLU A 282 -21.38 27.85 -18.64
N ARG A 283 -20.63 28.74 -18.03
CA ARG A 283 -21.23 29.78 -17.18
C ARG A 283 -22.00 30.76 -18.07
N ARG A 284 -23.32 30.66 -18.08
CA ARG A 284 -24.17 31.74 -18.56
C ARG A 284 -24.17 32.84 -17.52
N ASN A 285 -23.52 33.96 -17.85
CA ASN A 285 -23.82 35.26 -17.27
C ASN A 285 -25.23 35.66 -17.70
N GLN A 286 -26.09 35.96 -16.73
CA GLN A 286 -27.25 36.83 -16.97
C GLN A 286 -27.26 37.90 -15.86
N VAL A 287 -27.12 39.10 -16.31
CA VAL A 287 -27.56 40.45 -15.89
C VAL A 287 -28.34 40.53 -14.58
#